data_ed4cdfd1f67d9809eb4c5677a4cd9f9f
#
_entry.id   ed4cdfd1f67d9809eb4c5677a4cd9f9f
#
_cell.length_a   1.000
_cell.length_b   1.000
_cell.length_c   1.000
_cell.angle_alpha   90.00
_cell.angle_beta   90.00
_cell.angle_gamma   90.00
#
_symmetry.space_group_name_H-M   'P 1'
#
loop_
_entity.id
_entity.type
_entity.pdbx_description
1 polymer ?
#
loop_
_entity_poly.entity_id
_entity_poly.type
_entity_poly.pdbx_seq_one_letter_code
_entity_poly.pdbx_strand_id
1 'polypeptide(L)'
;MNILVTGVSRGVGLEICRVLLGQGHRVYGIARSYTEEVKRLESTYSEKFSFRSVDLSNVKNVHKLVFKEFITNTTELHGYVNNAAMAYDD
;
A
#
# COMPACT_ATOMS: atom_id res chain seq x y z
N MET A 1 -8.52 -10.78 -3.99
CA MET A 1 -9.19 -9.53 -3.58
C MET A 1 -8.24 -8.36 -3.74
N ASN A 2 -8.78 -7.17 -3.86
CA ASN A 2 -7.99 -5.94 -3.94
C ASN A 2 -7.95 -5.31 -2.55
N ILE A 3 -6.75 -5.15 -2.01
CA ILE A 3 -6.57 -4.72 -0.62
C ILE A 3 -5.61 -3.52 -0.57
N LEU A 4 -6.02 -2.47 0.11
CA LEU A 4 -5.18 -1.31 0.37
C LEU A 4 -4.50 -1.47 1.72
N VAL A 5 -3.18 -1.29 1.75
CA VAL A 5 -2.40 -1.37 3.00
C VAL A 5 -1.58 -0.09 3.15
N THR A 6 -1.65 0.52 4.32
CA THR A 6 -0.85 1.71 4.63
C THR A 6 0.36 1.33 5.48
N GLY A 7 1.43 2.13 5.39
CA GLY A 7 2.64 1.90 6.15
C GLY A 7 3.40 0.66 5.72
N VAL A 8 3.54 0.45 4.41
CA VAL A 8 4.07 -0.80 3.86
C VAL A 8 5.58 -0.82 3.70
N SER A 9 6.27 0.28 3.97
CA SER A 9 7.70 0.40 3.65
C SER A 9 8.57 -0.51 4.52
N ARG A 10 8.11 -0.89 5.69
CA ARG A 10 8.88 -1.75 6.60
C ARG A 10 7.98 -2.30 7.71
N GLY A 11 8.54 -3.21 8.51
CA GLY A 11 7.89 -3.74 9.70
C GLY A 11 6.63 -4.53 9.41
N VAL A 12 5.63 -4.33 10.24
CA VAL A 12 4.37 -5.09 10.18
C VAL A 12 3.65 -4.88 8.85
N GLY A 13 3.62 -3.65 8.36
CA GLY A 13 2.94 -3.35 7.08
C GLY A 13 3.56 -4.09 5.91
N LEU A 14 4.89 -4.15 5.88
CA LEU A 14 5.60 -4.89 4.83
C LEU A 14 5.28 -6.37 4.90
N GLU A 15 5.25 -6.94 6.11
CA GLU A 15 4.97 -8.35 6.30
C GLU A 15 3.54 -8.70 5.92
N ILE A 16 2.59 -7.83 6.24
CA ILE A 16 1.19 -7.98 5.81
C ILE A 16 1.12 -8.07 4.29
N CYS A 17 1.83 -7.19 3.60
CA CYS A 17 1.86 -7.21 2.13
C CYS A 17 2.39 -8.53 1.60
N ARG A 18 3.47 -9.05 2.19
CA ARG A 18 4.03 -10.32 1.76
C ARG A 18 3.03 -11.46 1.89
N VAL A 19 2.35 -11.51 3.03
CA VAL A 19 1.37 -12.57 3.29
C VAL A 19 0.23 -12.49 2.28
N LEU A 20 -0.33 -11.30 2.09
CA LEU A 20 -1.45 -11.11 1.18
C LEU A 20 -1.07 -11.43 -0.28
N LEU A 21 0.10 -10.97 -0.70
CA LEU A 21 0.57 -11.25 -2.05
C LEU A 21 0.84 -12.74 -2.25
N GLY A 22 1.39 -13.41 -1.23
CA GLY A 22 1.62 -14.84 -1.27
C GLY A 22 0.33 -15.64 -1.36
N GLN A 23 -0.77 -15.08 -0.89
CA GLN A 23 -2.09 -15.70 -0.98
C GLN A 23 -2.83 -15.38 -2.28
N GLY A 24 -2.21 -14.61 -3.17
CA GLY A 24 -2.79 -14.28 -4.46
C GLY A 24 -3.65 -13.03 -4.51
N HIS A 25 -3.66 -12.25 -3.45
CA HIS A 25 -4.40 -10.98 -3.44
C HIS A 25 -3.64 -9.90 -4.19
N ARG A 26 -4.39 -8.94 -4.71
CA ARG A 26 -3.80 -7.74 -5.28
C ARG A 26 -3.69 -6.69 -4.18
N VAL A 27 -2.50 -6.13 -4.00
CA VAL A 27 -2.22 -5.20 -2.91
C VAL A 27 -1.84 -3.82 -3.45
N TYR A 28 -2.52 -2.80 -2.94
CA TYR A 28 -2.16 -1.41 -3.16
C TYR A 28 -1.50 -0.91 -1.88
N GLY A 29 -0.20 -0.67 -1.93
CA GLY A 29 0.56 -0.25 -0.77
C GLY A 29 0.89 1.22 -0.81
N ILE A 30 0.73 1.90 0.31
CA ILE A 30 1.16 3.29 0.42
C ILE A 30 2.04 3.46 1.65
N ALA A 31 3.03 4.34 1.51
CA ALA A 31 3.94 4.69 2.58
C ALA A 31 4.68 5.95 2.16
N ARG A 32 5.34 6.57 3.13
CA ARG A 32 6.13 7.76 2.85
C ARG A 32 7.40 7.44 2.08
N SER A 33 8.03 6.32 2.39
CA SER A 33 9.34 5.96 1.86
C SER A 33 9.28 4.79 0.89
N TYR A 34 10.02 4.91 -0.20
CA TYR A 34 10.19 3.83 -1.17
C TYR A 34 11.47 3.08 -0.81
N THR A 35 11.34 1.99 -0.08
CA THR A 35 12.47 1.22 0.45
C THR A 35 12.88 0.10 -0.51
N GLU A 36 14.06 -0.48 -0.26
CA GLU A 36 14.52 -1.62 -1.04
C GLU A 36 13.58 -2.81 -0.93
N GLU A 37 12.97 -3.00 0.24
CA GLU A 37 12.02 -4.08 0.46
C GLU A 37 10.77 -3.89 -0.39
N VAL A 38 10.27 -2.65 -0.49
CA VAL A 38 9.14 -2.33 -1.36
C VAL A 38 9.49 -2.59 -2.81
N LYS A 39 10.69 -2.20 -3.21
CA LYS A 39 11.18 -2.43 -4.57
C LYS A 39 11.23 -3.92 -4.90
N ARG A 40 11.64 -4.74 -3.95
CA ARG A 40 11.66 -6.19 -4.13
C ARG A 40 10.26 -6.75 -4.30
N LEU A 41 9.28 -6.25 -3.54
CA LEU A 41 7.90 -6.68 -3.70
C LEU A 41 7.37 -6.31 -5.09
N GLU A 42 7.69 -5.12 -5.57
CA GLU A 42 7.29 -4.72 -6.91
C GLU A 42 7.87 -5.65 -7.97
N SER A 43 9.13 -6.04 -7.81
CA SER A 43 9.79 -6.92 -8.76
C SER A 43 9.23 -8.34 -8.71
N THR A 44 8.95 -8.84 -7.51
CA THR A 44 8.47 -10.19 -7.31
C THR A 44 7.00 -10.35 -7.72
N TYR A 45 6.18 -9.34 -7.43
CA TYR A 45 4.73 -9.40 -7.66
C TYR A 45 4.27 -8.26 -8.56
N SER A 46 4.96 -8.06 -9.69
CA SER A 46 4.76 -6.89 -10.55
C SER A 46 3.32 -6.68 -11.01
N GLU A 47 2.54 -7.74 -11.16
CA GLU A 47 1.15 -7.63 -11.59
C GLU A 47 0.17 -7.50 -10.44
N LYS A 48 0.60 -7.78 -9.22
CA LYS A 48 -0.29 -7.82 -8.06
C LYS A 48 0.04 -6.80 -6.99
N PHE A 49 1.21 -6.18 -7.04
CA PHE A 49 1.59 -5.17 -6.06
C PHE A 49 1.82 -3.82 -6.75
N SER A 50 1.11 -2.81 -6.26
CA SER A 50 1.29 -1.43 -6.71
C SER A 50 1.61 -0.57 -5.50
N PHE A 51 2.55 0.35 -5.65
CA PHE A 51 3.00 1.21 -4.56
C PHE A 51 2.89 2.68 -4.94
N ARG A 52 2.50 3.50 -3.98
CA ARG A 52 2.53 4.95 -4.14
C ARG A 52 3.10 5.58 -2.88
N SER A 53 4.06 6.49 -3.06
CA SER A 53 4.60 7.27 -1.95
C SER A 53 3.62 8.39 -1.60
N VAL A 54 3.14 8.38 -0.35
CA VAL A 54 2.15 9.35 0.11
C VAL A 54 2.49 9.75 1.53
N ASP A 55 2.48 11.05 1.80
CA ASP A 55 2.62 11.57 3.16
C ASP A 55 1.25 11.63 3.81
N LEU A 56 1.00 10.70 4.71
CA LEU A 56 -0.29 10.56 5.36
C LEU A 56 -0.59 11.67 6.37
N SER A 57 0.37 12.55 6.64
CA SER A 57 0.14 13.69 7.52
C SER A 57 -0.74 14.76 6.87
N ASN A 58 -0.85 14.74 5.54
CA ASN A 58 -1.68 15.70 4.80
C ASN A 58 -2.95 15.00 4.30
N VAL A 59 -3.98 15.02 5.14
CA VAL A 59 -5.23 14.27 4.92
C VAL A 59 -5.92 14.65 3.61
N LYS A 60 -5.92 15.92 3.26
CA LYS A 60 -6.61 16.38 2.04
C LYS A 60 -6.00 15.78 0.78
N ASN A 61 -4.68 15.75 0.71
CA ASN A 61 -3.99 15.21 -0.45
C ASN A 61 -4.05 13.69 -0.47
N VAL A 62 -4.06 13.05 0.69
CA VAL A 62 -4.11 11.59 0.78
C VAL A 62 -5.35 11.04 0.07
N HIS A 63 -6.51 11.59 0.38
CA HIS A 63 -7.74 11.11 -0.23
C HIS A 63 -7.69 11.23 -1.75
N LYS A 64 -7.26 12.38 -2.25
CA LYS A 64 -7.15 12.61 -3.69
C LYS A 64 -6.16 11.66 -4.35
N LEU A 65 -4.97 11.53 -3.75
CA LEU A 65 -3.92 10.69 -4.33
C LEU A 65 -4.27 9.22 -4.32
N VAL A 66 -4.90 8.76 -3.24
CA VAL A 66 -5.21 7.34 -3.11
C VAL A 66 -6.44 6.97 -3.94
N PHE A 67 -7.53 7.71 -3.80
CA PHE A 67 -8.81 7.28 -4.35
C PHE A 67 -9.14 7.85 -5.72
N LYS A 68 -8.39 8.82 -6.21
CA LYS A 68 -8.62 9.39 -7.54
C LYS A 68 -7.51 9.10 -8.52
N GLU A 69 -6.28 8.94 -8.03
CA GLU A 69 -5.12 8.76 -8.88
C GLU A 69 -4.53 7.36 -8.78
N PHE A 70 -4.42 6.81 -7.58
CA PHE A 70 -3.79 5.51 -7.37
C PHE A 70 -4.80 4.38 -7.52
N ILE A 71 -5.88 4.44 -6.76
CA ILE A 71 -6.96 3.46 -6.86
C ILE A 71 -8.13 4.15 -7.56
N THR A 72 -8.27 3.89 -8.84
CA THR A 72 -9.29 4.55 -9.64
C THR A 72 -10.68 4.06 -9.26
N ASN A 73 -11.70 4.80 -9.69
CA ASN A 73 -13.08 4.41 -9.42
C ASN A 73 -13.52 3.13 -10.16
N THR A 74 -12.70 2.62 -11.06
CA THR A 74 -12.96 1.34 -11.71
C THR A 74 -12.39 0.18 -10.92
N THR A 75 -11.57 0.45 -9.89
CA THR A 75 -10.98 -0.58 -9.05
C THR A 75 -11.90 -0.87 -7.87
N GLU A 76 -12.31 -2.13 -7.76
CA GLU A 76 -13.10 -2.55 -6.61
C GLU A 76 -12.19 -2.88 -5.44
N LEU A 77 -12.32 -2.15 -4.34
CA LEU A 77 -11.51 -2.36 -3.15
C LEU A 77 -12.27 -3.25 -2.17
N HIS A 78 -11.67 -4.38 -1.81
CA HIS A 78 -12.31 -5.38 -0.95
C HIS A 78 -11.87 -5.30 0.51
N GLY A 79 -10.72 -4.70 0.77
CA GLY A 79 -10.21 -4.60 2.14
C GLY A 79 -9.28 -3.42 2.33
N TYR A 80 -9.14 -3.02 3.57
CA TYR A 80 -8.28 -1.90 3.93
C TYR A 80 -7.58 -2.22 5.25
N VAL A 81 -6.24 -2.17 5.25
CA VAL A 81 -5.43 -2.36 6.45
C VAL A 81 -4.74 -1.04 6.77
N ASN A 82 -5.16 -0.40 7.85
CA ASN A 82 -4.62 0.89 8.24
C ASN A 82 -3.48 0.70 9.27
N ASN A 83 -2.31 0.34 8.76
CA ASN A 83 -1.14 0.11 9.59
C ASN A 83 -0.39 1.40 9.92
N ALA A 84 -0.41 2.38 9.02
CA ALA A 84 0.34 3.62 9.21
C ALA A 84 -0.11 4.42 10.42
N ALA A 85 -1.38 4.28 10.81
CA ALA A 85 -1.91 4.98 11.98
C ALA A 85 -1.26 4.50 13.28
N MET A 86 -0.60 3.35 13.25
CA MET A 86 0.04 2.76 14.42
C MET A 86 1.55 3.01 14.45
N ALA A 87 2.10 3.57 13.40
CA ALA A 87 3.53 3.83 13.29
C ALA A 87 3.75 5.25 12.79
N TYR A 88 4.24 6.10 13.66
CA TYR A 88 4.41 7.52 13.34
C TYR A 88 5.47 7.79 12.28
N ASP A 89 6.38 6.90 12.10
CA ASP A 89 7.48 7.06 11.15
C ASP A 89 7.24 6.27 9.87
N ASP A 90 6.07 5.87 9.61
CA ASP A 90 5.61 5.24 8.49
C ASP A 90 5.50 3.91 8.08
#